data_ec44c18127012fd3c0170a4329337ee5
#
_entry.id   ec44c18127012fd3c0170a4329337ee5
#
_cell.length_a   1.000
_cell.length_b   1.000
_cell.length_c   1.000
_cell.angle_alpha   90.00
_cell.angle_beta   90.00
_cell.angle_gamma   90.00
#
_symmetry.space_group_name_H-M   'P 1'
#
loop_
_entity.id
_entity.type
_entity.pdbx_description
1 polymer ?
#
loop_
_entity_poly.entity_id
_entity_poly.type
_entity_poly.pdbx_seq_one_letter_code
_entity_poly.pdbx_strand_id
1 'polypeptide(L)' 'MKERYKCAVTIQNEPMFFKRYGENEEEVRKELEAFISETYGVSPTIISVEKDKTYLHKKKEEEIAHA' A
#
# COMPACT_ATOMS: atom_id res chain seq x y z
N MET A 1 4.69 2.64 14.79
CA MET A 1 4.62 3.79 13.89
C MET A 1 4.18 3.33 12.49
N LYS A 2 3.11 3.92 11.97
CA LYS A 2 2.60 3.49 10.68
C LYS A 2 3.39 4.08 9.52
N GLU A 3 3.65 3.24 8.53
CA GLU A 3 4.36 3.65 7.32
C GLU A 3 3.49 3.38 6.11
N ARG A 4 3.78 4.05 5.00
CA ARG A 4 3.04 3.86 3.76
C ARG A 4 3.62 2.68 2.98
N TYR A 5 2.73 1.83 2.47
CA TYR A 5 3.10 0.69 1.65
C TYR A 5 2.46 0.78 0.28
N LYS A 6 3.19 0.35 -0.73
CA LYS A 6 2.68 0.19 -2.09
C LYS A 6 2.26 -1.26 -2.25
N CYS A 7 1.03 -1.46 -2.69
CA CYS A 7 0.45 -2.79 -2.83
C CYS A 7 0.08 -3.03 -4.28
N ALA A 8 0.56 -4.13 -4.85
CA ALA A 8 0.17 -4.56 -6.19
C ALA A 8 -0.74 -5.77 -6.05
N VAL A 9 -1.94 -5.68 -6.59
CA VAL A 9 -2.92 -6.75 -6.50
C VAL A 9 -3.58 -6.99 -7.85
N THR A 10 -4.17 -8.17 -8.02
CA THR A 10 -4.98 -8.49 -9.19
C THR A 10 -6.39 -8.77 -8.71
N ILE A 11 -7.36 -8.07 -9.28
CA ILE A 11 -8.78 -8.25 -8.99
C ILE A 11 -9.47 -8.63 -10.28
N GLN A 12 -10.02 -9.85 -10.35
CA GLN A 12 -10.66 -10.38 -11.55
C GLN A 12 -9.78 -10.23 -12.80
N ASN A 13 -8.51 -10.64 -12.67
CA ASN A 13 -7.49 -10.58 -13.71
C ASN A 13 -7.06 -9.19 -14.15
N GLU A 14 -7.45 -8.15 -13.42
CA GLU A 14 -6.99 -6.80 -13.70
C GLU A 14 -6.00 -6.34 -12.63
N PRO A 15 -4.83 -5.83 -13.03
CA PRO A 15 -3.85 -5.33 -12.07
C PRO A 15 -4.31 -3.99 -11.49
N MET A 16 -4.17 -3.86 -10.18
CA MET A 16 -4.51 -2.62 -9.49
C MET A 16 -3.46 -2.31 -8.46
N PHE A 17 -3.26 -1.03 -8.19
CA PHE A 17 -2.27 -0.57 -7.22
C PHE A 17 -2.94 0.24 -6.14
N PHE A 18 -2.55 -0.02 -4.90
CA PHE A 18 -3.09 0.68 -3.74
C PHE A 18 -1.95 1.16 -2.86
N LYS A 19 -2.20 2.24 -2.14
CA LYS A 19 -1.28 2.72 -1.12
C LYS A 19 -2.01 2.67 0.20
N ARG A 20 -1.42 1.97 1.17
CA ARG A 20 -2.03 1.76 2.48
C ARG A 20 -1.02 2.03 3.57
N TYR A 21 -1.53 2.41 4.73
CA TYR A 21 -0.70 2.65 5.90
C TYR A 21 -0.84 1.52 6.90
N GLY A 22 0.26 1.11 7.50
CA GLY A 22 0.25 0.08 8.52
C GLY A 22 1.59 -0.01 9.20
N GLU A 23 1.66 -0.80 10.27
CA GLU A 23 2.90 -0.96 11.03
C GLU A 23 3.84 -1.98 10.42
N ASN A 24 3.30 -2.93 9.66
CA ASN A 24 4.09 -3.95 8.97
C ASN A 24 3.32 -4.46 7.75
N GLU A 25 4.02 -5.24 6.91
CA GLU A 25 3.44 -5.84 5.71
C GLU A 25 2.21 -6.69 5.98
N GLU A 26 2.27 -7.51 7.02
CA GLU A 26 1.20 -8.42 7.34
C GLU A 26 -0.09 -7.68 7.69
N GLU A 27 0.01 -6.64 8.47
CA GLU A 27 -1.13 -5.80 8.83
C GLU A 27 -1.74 -5.14 7.59
N VAL A 28 -0.90 -4.57 6.75
CA VAL A 28 -1.34 -3.93 5.50
C VAL A 28 -2.02 -4.92 4.60
N ARG A 29 -1.46 -6.12 4.46
CA ARG A 29 -2.03 -7.19 3.64
C ARG A 29 -3.42 -7.59 4.10
N LYS A 30 -3.61 -7.78 5.39
CA LYS A 30 -4.90 -8.16 5.97
C LYS A 30 -5.95 -7.08 5.78
N GLU A 31 -5.59 -5.84 6.04
CA GLU A 31 -6.50 -4.71 5.87
C GLU A 31 -6.89 -4.51 4.41
N LEU A 32 -5.93 -4.64 3.51
CA LEU A 32 -6.18 -4.51 2.08
C LEU A 32 -7.11 -5.61 1.58
N GLU A 33 -6.88 -6.83 2.00
CA GLU A 33 -7.73 -7.97 1.64
C GLU A 33 -9.17 -7.75 2.08
N ALA A 34 -9.36 -7.31 3.32
CA ALA A 34 -10.68 -7.02 3.85
C ALA A 34 -11.35 -5.87 3.10
N PHE A 35 -10.61 -4.82 2.82
CA PHE A 35 -11.11 -3.67 2.08
C PHE A 35 -11.60 -4.06 0.68
N ILE A 36 -10.79 -4.81 -0.04
CA ILE A 36 -11.14 -5.23 -1.41
C ILE A 36 -12.33 -6.18 -1.40
N SER A 37 -12.34 -7.11 -0.46
CA SER A 37 -13.42 -8.07 -0.33
C SER A 37 -14.76 -7.37 -0.08
N GLU A 38 -14.77 -6.34 0.77
CA GLU A 38 -15.97 -5.57 1.05
C GLU A 38 -16.38 -4.65 -0.10
N THR A 39 -15.39 -4.01 -0.72
CA THR A 39 -15.66 -3.00 -1.75
C THR A 39 -16.03 -3.63 -3.09
N TYR A 40 -15.33 -4.68 -3.48
CA TYR A 40 -15.52 -5.32 -4.79
C TYR A 40 -16.27 -6.64 -4.73
N GLY A 41 -16.47 -7.20 -3.55
CA GLY A 41 -17.17 -8.45 -3.38
C GLY A 41 -16.41 -9.68 -3.88
N VAL A 42 -15.10 -9.56 -4.08
CA VAL A 42 -14.25 -10.65 -4.55
C VAL A 42 -12.96 -10.68 -3.76
N SER A 43 -12.31 -11.85 -3.74
CA SER A 43 -11.01 -11.98 -3.09
C SER A 43 -9.91 -11.56 -4.04
N PRO A 44 -9.00 -10.69 -3.61
CA PRO A 44 -7.89 -10.27 -4.48
C PRO A 44 -6.75 -11.28 -4.42
N THR A 45 -5.90 -11.24 -5.46
CA THR A 45 -4.61 -11.91 -5.42
C THR A 45 -3.57 -10.83 -5.13
N ILE A 46 -2.96 -10.89 -3.96
CA ILE A 46 -1.95 -9.91 -3.56
C ILE A 46 -0.61 -10.34 -4.13
N ILE A 47 -0.06 -9.54 -5.04
CA ILE A 47 1.20 -9.82 -5.71
C ILE A 47 2.39 -9.35 -4.88
N SER A 48 2.33 -8.12 -4.38
CA SER A 48 3.40 -7.59 -3.54
C SER A 48 2.90 -6.50 -2.61
N VAL A 49 3.56 -6.39 -1.46
CA VAL A 49 3.34 -5.32 -0.50
C VAL A 49 4.73 -4.84 -0.09
N GLU A 50 5.07 -3.61 -0.44
CA GLU A 50 6.40 -3.06 -0.19
C GLU A 50 6.30 -1.69 0.47
N LYS A 51 7.30 -1.36 1.28
CA LYS A 51 7.39 -0.02 1.85
C LYS A 51 7.59 1.01 0.74
N ASP A 52 6.84 2.09 0.79
CA ASP A 52 6.95 3.16 -0.19
C ASP A 52 8.10 4.09 0.18
N LYS A 53 9.29 3.75 -0.26
CA LYS A 53 10.50 4.53 -0.01
C LYS A 53 10.46 5.89 -0.70
N THR A 54 9.70 6.00 -1.77
CA THR A 54 9.55 7.26 -2.49
C THR A 54 8.89 8.31 -1.61
N TYR A 55 7.93 7.90 -0.79
CA TYR A 55 7.27 8.79 0.16
C TYR A 55 8.26 9.39 1.16
N LEU A 56 9.10 8.55 1.75
CA LEU A 56 10.11 8.99 2.72
C LEU A 56 11.14 9.89 2.08
N HIS A 57 11.59 9.55 0.89
CA HIS A 57 12.58 10.33 0.16
C HIS A 57 12.02 11.71 -0.22
N LYS A 58 10.80 11.75 -0.72
CA LYS A 58 10.16 13.00 -1.12
C LYS A 58 9.95 13.95 0.07
N LYS A 59 9.55 13.40 1.22
CA LYS A 59 9.38 14.18 2.43
C LYS A 59 10.69 14.79 2.89
N LYS A 60 11.78 14.04 2.80
CA LYS A 60 13.11 14.49 3.16
C LYS A 60 13.59 15.61 2.24
N GLU A 61 13.32 15.51 0.95
CA GLU A 61 13.65 16.55 -0.02
C GLU A 61 12.91 17.85 0.27
N GLU A 62 11.63 17.76 0.64
CA GLU A 62 10.84 18.92 1.01
C GLU A 62 11.42 19.63 2.23
N GLU A 63 11.86 18.88 3.22
CA GLU A 63 12.49 19.43 4.42
C GLU A 63 13.79 20.17 4.07
N ILE A 64 14.58 19.62 3.20
CA ILE A 64 15.83 20.22 2.73
C ILE A 64 15.53 21.49 1.94
N ALA A 65 14.52 21.48 1.09
CA ALA A 65 14.14 22.61 0.28
C ALA A 65 13.66 23.81 1.10
N HIS A 66 13.13 23.56 2.27
CA HIS A 66 12.66 24.61 3.16
C HIS A 66 13.70 25.06 4.18
N ALA A 67 14.81 24.39 4.21
CA ALA A 67 15.93 24.78 5.07
C ALA A 67 16.81 25.83 4.37
#